data_c7b3d7c87e99fe2b5514dda7b7665950
#
_entry.id   c7b3d7c87e99fe2b5514dda7b7665950
#
_cell.length_a   1.000
_cell.length_b   1.000
_cell.length_c   1.000
_cell.angle_alpha   90.00
_cell.angle_beta   90.00
_cell.angle_gamma   90.00
#
_symmetry.space_group_name_H-M   'P 1'
#
loop_
_entity.id
_entity.type
_entity.pdbx_description
1 polymer ?
#
loop_
_entity_poly.entity_id
_entity_poly.type
_entity_poly.pdbx_seq_one_letter_code
_entity_poly.pdbx_strand_id
1 'polypeptide(L)' 'MFAYDICYLDQGGVLTCKFSAMCDDDKRAKILAHAMKLPDYRRLEVWKGESLVYRRPQDSN' A
#
# COMPACT_ATOMS: atom_id res chain seq x y z
N MET A 1 15.96 7.55 -4.00
CA MET A 1 15.11 6.64 -3.27
C MET A 1 14.22 7.38 -2.30
N PHE A 2 13.01 6.89 -2.16
CA PHE A 2 12.02 7.50 -1.29
C PHE A 2 11.48 6.47 -0.32
N ALA A 3 11.09 6.92 0.87
CA ALA A 3 10.48 6.05 1.85
C ALA A 3 8.97 5.97 1.58
N TYR A 4 8.47 4.74 1.48
CA TYR A 4 7.04 4.49 1.27
C TYR A 4 6.49 3.68 2.42
N ASP A 5 5.29 4.02 2.83
CA ASP A 5 4.55 3.24 3.82
C ASP A 5 3.48 2.44 3.09
N ILE A 6 3.51 1.13 3.28
CA ILE A 6 2.59 0.22 2.60
C ILE A 6 1.66 -0.36 3.66
N CYS A 7 0.36 -0.14 3.48
CA CYS A 7 -0.64 -0.48 4.47
C CYS A 7 -1.65 -1.45 3.88
N TYR A 8 -1.97 -2.49 4.64
CA TYR A 8 -2.98 -3.46 4.27
C TYR A 8 -4.11 -3.41 5.30
N LEU A 9 -5.33 -3.30 4.81
CA LEU A 9 -6.51 -3.16 5.66
C LEU A 9 -7.50 -4.28 5.35
N ASP A 10 -8.25 -4.68 6.36
CA ASP A 10 -9.28 -5.71 6.18
C ASP A 10 -10.58 -5.11 5.67
N GLN A 11 -11.61 -5.94 5.59
CA GLN A 11 -12.90 -5.53 5.07
C GLN A 11 -13.53 -4.41 5.90
N GLY A 12 -13.27 -4.39 7.18
CA GLY A 12 -13.79 -3.36 8.06
C GLY A 12 -12.99 -2.08 8.08
N GLY A 13 -11.90 -2.02 7.29
CA GLY A 13 -11.04 -0.84 7.28
C GLY A 13 -10.00 -0.82 8.37
N VAL A 14 -9.80 -1.94 9.06
CA VAL A 14 -8.84 -2.05 10.14
C VAL A 14 -7.47 -2.41 9.57
N LEU A 15 -6.45 -1.68 9.99
CA LEU A 15 -5.08 -1.92 9.57
C LEU A 15 -4.61 -3.28 10.09
N THR A 16 -4.25 -4.18 9.17
CA THR A 16 -3.79 -5.51 9.53
C THR A 16 -2.29 -5.66 9.41
N CYS A 17 -1.67 -4.89 8.51
CA CYS A 17 -0.23 -4.95 8.32
C CYS A 17 0.27 -3.63 7.75
N LYS A 18 1.40 -3.17 8.24
CA LYS A 18 2.01 -1.95 7.74
C LYS A 18 3.52 -2.09 7.80
N PHE A 19 4.19 -1.66 6.73
CA PHE A 19 5.64 -1.64 6.74
C PHE A 19 6.14 -0.53 5.85
N SER A 20 7.39 -0.13 6.09
CA SER A 20 8.03 0.92 5.30
C SER A 20 9.10 0.30 4.42
N ALA A 21 9.26 0.84 3.22
CA ALA A 21 10.24 0.36 2.27
C ALA A 21 10.82 1.53 1.49
N MET A 22 12.09 1.41 1.13
CA MET A 22 12.75 2.39 0.27
C MET A 22 12.62 1.93 -1.16
N CYS A 23 12.04 2.76 -2.01
CA CYS A 23 11.84 2.44 -3.43
C CYS A 23 12.30 3.59 -4.29
N ASP A 24 12.69 3.28 -5.52
CA ASP A 24 13.19 4.29 -6.45
C ASP A 24 12.07 5.23 -6.89
N ASP A 25 10.87 4.71 -7.07
CA ASP A 25 9.74 5.50 -7.53
C ASP A 25 8.42 4.83 -7.12
N ASP A 26 7.32 5.48 -7.45
CA ASP A 26 5.99 5.00 -7.10
C ASP A 26 5.68 3.66 -7.73
N LYS A 27 6.16 3.44 -8.96
CA LYS A 27 5.91 2.19 -9.67
C LYS A 27 6.53 1.01 -8.93
N ARG A 28 7.76 1.18 -8.44
CA ARG A 28 8.44 0.13 -7.67
C ARG A 28 7.71 -0.17 -6.38
N ALA A 29 7.21 0.87 -5.73
CA ALA A 29 6.44 0.69 -4.50
C ALA A 29 5.17 -0.12 -4.75
N LYS A 30 4.47 0.15 -5.86
CA LYS A 30 3.29 -0.62 -6.24
C LYS A 30 3.63 -2.09 -6.47
N ILE A 31 4.72 -2.34 -7.20
CA ILE A 31 5.14 -3.71 -7.48
C ILE A 31 5.45 -4.44 -6.19
N LEU A 32 6.17 -3.80 -5.28
CA LEU A 32 6.47 -4.40 -3.99
C LEU A 32 5.21 -4.71 -3.21
N ALA A 33 4.26 -3.77 -3.20
CA ALA A 33 3.01 -3.97 -2.46
C ALA A 33 2.24 -5.18 -2.97
N HIS A 34 2.21 -5.39 -4.29
CA HIS A 34 1.50 -6.53 -4.87
C HIS A 34 2.28 -7.83 -4.77
N ALA A 35 3.59 -7.75 -4.57
CA ALA A 35 4.40 -8.96 -4.41
C ALA A 35 4.18 -9.62 -3.06
N MET A 36 3.71 -8.87 -2.07
CA MET A 36 3.42 -9.42 -0.75
C MET A 36 2.13 -10.21 -0.81
N LYS A 37 2.21 -11.49 -0.43
CA LYS A 37 1.05 -12.37 -0.45
C LYS A 37 0.50 -12.51 0.96
N LEU A 38 -0.28 -11.52 1.35
CA LEU A 38 -0.90 -11.51 2.67
C LEU A 38 -2.34 -12.01 2.55
N PRO A 39 -2.77 -12.89 3.46
CA PRO A 39 -4.16 -13.35 3.47
C PRO A 39 -5.09 -12.26 3.98
N ASP A 40 -6.33 -12.32 3.52
CA ASP A 40 -7.46 -11.59 4.14
C ASP A 40 -7.38 -10.08 4.13
N TYR A 41 -6.55 -9.47 3.29
CA TYR A 41 -6.64 -8.04 3.16
C TYR A 41 -7.63 -7.69 2.04
N ARG A 42 -8.33 -6.58 2.22
CA ARG A 42 -9.31 -6.09 1.25
C ARG A 42 -8.91 -4.78 0.64
N ARG A 43 -8.03 -4.05 1.32
CA ARG A 43 -7.59 -2.74 0.86
C ARG A 43 -6.09 -2.63 1.00
N LEU A 44 -5.49 -1.99 0.02
CA LEU A 44 -4.05 -1.74 -0.02
C LEU A 44 -3.83 -0.27 -0.25
N GLU A 45 -2.94 0.34 0.53
CA GLU A 45 -2.59 1.74 0.36
C GLU A 45 -1.08 1.89 0.37
N VAL A 46 -0.57 2.72 -0.53
CA VAL A 46 0.84 3.05 -0.59
C VAL A 46 0.98 4.55 -0.40
N TRP A 47 1.70 4.95 0.62
CA TRP A 47 1.88 6.33 0.98
C TRP A 47 3.34 6.74 0.83
N LYS A 48 3.56 7.96 0.34
CA LYS A 48 4.88 8.58 0.31
C LYS A 48 4.81 9.80 1.19
N GLY A 49 5.29 9.67 2.44
CA GLY A 49 5.07 10.69 3.44
C GLY A 49 3.59 10.85 3.71
N GLU A 50 3.07 12.05 3.52
CA GLU A 50 1.66 12.33 3.75
C GLU A 50 0.81 12.21 2.48
N SER A 51 1.43 11.78 1.38
CA SER A 51 0.74 11.69 0.09
C SER A 51 0.37 10.26 -0.23
N LEU A 52 -0.89 10.02 -0.50
CA LEU A 52 -1.36 8.72 -0.98
C LEU A 52 -1.02 8.61 -2.46
N VAL A 53 -0.13 7.66 -2.80
CA VAL A 53 0.31 7.51 -4.20
C VAL A 53 -0.41 6.38 -4.91
N TYR A 54 -1.01 5.45 -4.16
CA TYR A 54 -1.71 4.33 -4.78
C TYR A 54 -2.67 3.73 -3.77
N ARG A 55 -3.83 3.31 -4.25
CA ARG A 55 -4.83 2.66 -3.43
C ARG A 55 -5.57 1.62 -4.26
N ARG A 56 -5.81 0.47 -3.65
CA ARG A 56 -6.59 -0.58 -4.29
C ARG A 56 -7.59 -1.15 -3.29
N PRO A 57 -8.84 -1.39 -3.66
CA PRO A 57 -9.41 -1.01 -4.95
C PRO A 57 -9.50 0.49 -5.08
N GLN A 58 -9.41 0.97 -6.32
CA GLN A 58 -9.58 2.38 -6.58
C GLN A 58 -11.05 2.73 -6.44
N ASP A 59 -11.30 3.93 -5.95
CA ASP A 59 -12.66 4.45 -5.93
C ASP A 59 -13.06 4.76 -7.34
N SER A 60 -14.03 4.05 -7.84
CA SER A 60 -14.48 4.17 -9.21
C SER A 60 -15.80 4.93 -9.32
N ASN A 61 -16.07 5.74 -8.38
CA ASN A 61 -17.31 6.51 -8.39
C ASN A 61 -17.24 7.69 -9.31
#